data_d2aac774125b84974c6b909431f149d9
#
_entry.id   d2aac774125b84974c6b909431f149d9
#
_cell.length_a   1.000
_cell.length_b   1.000
_cell.length_c   1.000
_cell.angle_alpha   90.00
_cell.angle_beta   90.00
_cell.angle_gamma   90.00
#
_symmetry.space_group_name_H-M   'P 1'
#
loop_
_entity.id
_entity.type
_entity.pdbx_description
1 polymer ?
#
loop_
_entity_poly.entity_id
_entity_poly.type
_entity_poly.pdbx_seq_one_letter_code
_entity_poly.pdbx_strand_id
1 'polypeptide(L)'
;LLLGNCLDSLHELEDESIDTCITSPPYYGLRDYGEDEQIGLEDTPEQFIENLVEVFRLVRKKLKPTGSLWLNIGDSYWGGKGRSGMKDAEVQAARTDSLNKAHHNATGGKGKTRPTDRTHDEIKPKDLIGIPWMLAFALRADGWYLRSDVIWNKPNPMPESVRDRPTKSHEYIFLLTKNKKYYYDHVAIKERDGGGRSGNSFRSRQGGADHQAVSGGIGGDEWVSNGSGRNKRSVWT
;
A
#
# COMPACT_ATOMS: atom_id res chain seq x y z
N LEU A 1 17.30 -17.82 -8.65
CA LEU A 1 15.89 -17.59 -8.88
C LEU A 1 15.14 -18.86 -8.52
N LEU A 2 14.21 -18.80 -7.58
CA LEU A 2 13.29 -19.90 -7.26
C LEU A 2 12.01 -19.69 -8.09
N LEU A 3 11.60 -20.72 -8.82
CA LEU A 3 10.39 -20.70 -9.64
C LEU A 3 9.40 -21.70 -9.04
N GLY A 4 8.16 -21.27 -8.83
CA GLY A 4 7.10 -22.11 -8.30
C GLY A 4 6.18 -21.39 -7.32
N ASN A 5 5.40 -22.15 -6.57
CA ASN A 5 4.55 -21.62 -5.52
C ASN A 5 5.43 -20.97 -4.43
N CYS A 6 5.05 -19.77 -4.00
CA CYS A 6 5.83 -19.00 -3.01
C CYS A 6 5.87 -19.70 -1.64
N LEU A 7 4.83 -20.44 -1.26
CA LEU A 7 4.82 -21.21 -0.01
C LEU A 7 5.88 -22.32 -0.04
N ASP A 8 5.95 -23.07 -1.13
CA ASP A 8 6.95 -24.14 -1.29
C ASP A 8 8.36 -23.55 -1.31
N SER A 9 8.58 -22.52 -2.12
CA SER A 9 9.88 -21.84 -2.21
C SER A 9 10.35 -21.24 -0.88
N LEU A 10 9.42 -20.71 -0.07
CA LEU A 10 9.76 -20.20 1.25
C LEU A 10 10.17 -21.33 2.21
N HIS A 11 9.62 -22.52 2.07
CA HIS A 11 10.03 -23.66 2.89
C HIS A 11 11.48 -24.11 2.62
N GLU A 12 11.99 -23.92 1.40
CA GLU A 12 13.37 -24.26 1.04
C GLU A 12 14.43 -23.33 1.66
N LEU A 13 14.02 -22.13 2.08
CA LEU A 13 14.94 -21.17 2.69
C LEU A 13 15.22 -21.51 4.16
N GLU A 14 16.44 -21.22 4.61
CA GLU A 14 16.79 -21.32 6.03
C GLU A 14 16.05 -20.26 6.85
N ASP A 15 15.67 -20.60 8.08
CA ASP A 15 15.09 -19.66 9.02
C ASP A 15 16.12 -18.59 9.39
N GLU A 16 15.66 -17.36 9.58
CA GLU A 16 16.50 -16.22 9.99
C GLU A 16 17.70 -15.95 9.07
N SER A 17 17.59 -16.29 7.78
CA SER A 17 18.65 -16.09 6.78
C SER A 17 18.51 -14.79 5.98
N ILE A 18 17.32 -14.18 5.93
CA ILE A 18 16.98 -13.05 5.06
C ILE A 18 17.01 -11.74 5.83
N ASP A 19 17.67 -10.73 5.27
CA ASP A 19 17.75 -9.39 5.88
C ASP A 19 16.51 -8.55 5.60
N THR A 20 15.98 -8.63 4.38
CA THR A 20 14.78 -7.86 3.99
C THR A 20 13.98 -8.58 2.92
N CYS A 21 12.66 -8.41 2.98
CA CYS A 21 11.74 -8.80 1.92
C CYS A 21 11.09 -7.54 1.35
N ILE A 22 11.16 -7.38 0.03
CA ILE A 22 10.50 -6.30 -0.70
C ILE A 22 9.58 -6.95 -1.71
N THR A 23 8.28 -6.71 -1.62
CA THR A 23 7.33 -7.42 -2.46
C THR A 23 6.08 -6.61 -2.77
N SER A 24 5.46 -6.95 -3.90
CA SER A 24 4.12 -6.56 -4.30
C SER A 24 3.37 -7.85 -4.66
N PRO A 25 2.59 -8.41 -3.73
CA PRO A 25 1.81 -9.63 -3.99
C PRO A 25 0.74 -9.37 -5.05
N PRO A 26 0.10 -10.40 -5.60
CA PRO A 26 -1.07 -10.23 -6.46
C PRO A 26 -2.12 -9.36 -5.78
N TYR A 27 -2.74 -8.44 -6.54
CA TYR A 27 -3.78 -7.55 -6.02
C TYR A 27 -5.15 -8.22 -6.14
N TYR A 28 -6.00 -8.05 -5.16
CA TYR A 28 -7.31 -8.67 -5.10
C TYR A 28 -8.20 -8.30 -6.30
N GLY A 29 -8.70 -9.32 -7.00
CA GLY A 29 -9.59 -9.19 -8.14
C GLY A 29 -8.99 -8.50 -9.38
N LEU A 30 -7.65 -8.31 -9.44
CA LEU A 30 -7.04 -7.52 -10.51
C LEU A 30 -6.69 -8.37 -11.73
N ARG A 31 -5.99 -9.48 -11.54
CA ARG A 31 -5.46 -10.31 -12.64
C ARG A 31 -5.70 -11.79 -12.40
N ASP A 32 -6.09 -12.49 -13.47
CA ASP A 32 -6.07 -13.94 -13.56
C ASP A 32 -4.79 -14.33 -14.31
N TYR A 33 -3.91 -15.05 -13.65
CA TYR A 33 -2.65 -15.55 -14.23
C TYR A 33 -2.82 -16.94 -14.85
N GLY A 34 -4.01 -17.55 -14.72
CA GLY A 34 -4.32 -18.84 -15.30
C GLY A 34 -3.90 -20.06 -14.46
N GLU A 35 -3.46 -19.83 -13.24
CA GLU A 35 -3.10 -20.87 -12.29
C GLU A 35 -4.27 -21.16 -11.33
N ASP A 36 -4.54 -22.43 -11.04
CA ASP A 36 -5.73 -22.83 -10.28
C ASP A 36 -5.71 -22.37 -8.81
N GLU A 37 -4.53 -22.29 -8.21
CA GLU A 37 -4.33 -21.92 -6.80
C GLU A 37 -3.70 -20.51 -6.63
N GLN A 38 -3.85 -19.65 -7.62
CA GLN A 38 -3.29 -18.31 -7.51
C GLN A 38 -3.96 -17.48 -6.41
N ILE A 39 -3.16 -16.72 -5.70
CA ILE A 39 -3.62 -15.69 -4.76
C ILE A 39 -4.15 -14.49 -5.56
N GLY A 40 -5.26 -13.87 -5.08
CA GLY A 40 -5.86 -12.67 -5.64
C GLY A 40 -7.21 -12.89 -6.34
N LEU A 41 -7.71 -14.13 -6.40
CA LEU A 41 -9.01 -14.47 -6.95
C LEU A 41 -9.94 -15.19 -5.95
N GLU A 42 -9.65 -15.10 -4.68
CA GLU A 42 -10.45 -15.63 -3.59
C GLU A 42 -11.88 -15.07 -3.64
N ASP A 43 -12.82 -15.80 -3.11
CA ASP A 43 -14.24 -15.43 -3.17
C ASP A 43 -14.54 -14.15 -2.39
N THR A 44 -13.80 -13.91 -1.30
CA THR A 44 -13.97 -12.73 -0.44
C THR A 44 -12.62 -12.04 -0.15
N PRO A 45 -12.65 -10.73 0.16
CA PRO A 45 -11.46 -10.01 0.59
C PRO A 45 -10.82 -10.61 1.85
N GLU A 46 -11.64 -11.12 2.77
CA GLU A 46 -11.19 -11.73 4.02
C GLU A 46 -10.34 -12.97 3.76
N GLN A 47 -10.80 -13.87 2.87
CA GLN A 47 -10.05 -15.06 2.46
C GLN A 47 -8.71 -14.68 1.80
N PHE A 48 -8.72 -13.65 0.95
CA PHE A 48 -7.50 -13.11 0.35
C PHE A 48 -6.51 -12.63 1.41
N ILE A 49 -6.99 -11.90 2.43
CA ILE A 49 -6.16 -11.43 3.54
C ILE A 49 -5.61 -12.59 4.36
N GLU A 50 -6.42 -13.61 4.66
CA GLU A 50 -5.99 -14.81 5.38
C GLU A 50 -4.87 -15.54 4.65
N ASN A 51 -5.00 -15.75 3.34
CA ASN A 51 -3.97 -16.38 2.50
C ASN A 51 -2.67 -15.58 2.51
N LEU A 52 -2.74 -14.26 2.39
CA LEU A 52 -1.56 -13.40 2.46
C LEU A 52 -0.91 -13.41 3.86
N VAL A 53 -1.69 -13.45 4.92
CA VAL A 53 -1.16 -13.56 6.29
C VAL A 53 -0.37 -14.86 6.44
N GLU A 54 -0.84 -15.98 5.89
CA GLU A 54 -0.12 -17.25 5.90
C GLU A 54 1.24 -17.14 5.18
N VAL A 55 1.26 -16.56 3.98
CA VAL A 55 2.52 -16.32 3.24
C VAL A 55 3.47 -15.45 4.08
N PHE A 56 2.98 -14.34 4.62
CA PHE A 56 3.84 -13.42 5.36
C PHE A 56 4.26 -13.96 6.75
N ARG A 57 3.52 -14.90 7.32
CA ARG A 57 3.96 -15.65 8.51
C ARG A 57 5.21 -16.47 8.21
N LEU A 58 5.28 -17.12 7.04
CA LEU A 58 6.49 -17.79 6.59
C LEU A 58 7.62 -16.80 6.31
N VAL A 59 7.35 -15.70 5.61
CA VAL A 59 8.35 -14.65 5.39
C VAL A 59 8.93 -14.17 6.72
N ARG A 60 8.09 -13.93 7.73
CA ARG A 60 8.54 -13.53 9.07
C ARG A 60 9.50 -14.54 9.70
N LYS A 61 9.25 -15.83 9.49
CA LYS A 61 10.12 -16.90 9.98
C LYS A 61 11.50 -16.86 9.31
N LYS A 62 11.55 -16.55 8.01
CA LYS A 62 12.79 -16.48 7.23
C LYS A 62 13.60 -15.20 7.46
N LEU A 63 12.94 -14.12 7.89
CA LEU A 63 13.64 -12.88 8.23
C LEU A 63 14.47 -13.04 9.49
N LYS A 64 15.67 -12.45 9.47
CA LYS A 64 16.53 -12.26 10.65
C LYS A 64 15.80 -11.48 11.75
N PRO A 65 16.23 -11.56 13.01
CA PRO A 65 15.63 -10.77 14.10
C PRO A 65 15.59 -9.25 13.84
N THR A 66 16.55 -8.74 13.06
CA THR A 66 16.62 -7.32 12.63
C THR A 66 15.97 -7.06 11.28
N GLY A 67 15.35 -8.06 10.67
CA GLY A 67 14.84 -8.01 9.31
C GLY A 67 13.57 -7.17 9.17
N SER A 68 13.33 -6.72 7.94
CA SER A 68 12.19 -5.88 7.57
C SER A 68 11.45 -6.40 6.35
N LEU A 69 10.15 -6.11 6.30
CA LEU A 69 9.28 -6.33 5.14
C LEU A 69 8.81 -4.98 4.63
N TRP A 70 9.00 -4.74 3.33
CA TRP A 70 8.46 -3.62 2.58
C TRP A 70 7.38 -4.14 1.64
N LEU A 71 6.14 -3.86 1.97
CA LEU A 71 4.97 -4.42 1.32
C LEU A 71 4.23 -3.35 0.54
N ASN A 72 4.32 -3.40 -0.80
CA ASN A 72 3.48 -2.59 -1.67
C ASN A 72 2.20 -3.33 -2.01
N ILE A 73 1.06 -2.70 -1.81
CA ILE A 73 -0.23 -3.27 -2.17
C ILE A 73 -1.22 -2.19 -2.60
N GLY A 74 -1.92 -2.47 -3.69
CA GLY A 74 -2.99 -1.62 -4.20
C GLY A 74 -4.36 -1.99 -3.66
N ASP A 75 -5.28 -1.08 -3.83
CA ASP A 75 -6.67 -1.22 -3.44
C ASP A 75 -7.58 -1.22 -4.67
N SER A 76 -8.77 -1.75 -4.54
CA SER A 76 -9.78 -1.80 -5.59
C SER A 76 -11.16 -1.41 -5.05
N TYR A 77 -12.10 -1.23 -5.98
CA TYR A 77 -13.48 -0.90 -5.66
C TYR A 77 -14.38 -2.10 -5.92
N TRP A 78 -15.34 -2.33 -5.03
CA TRP A 78 -16.32 -3.39 -5.19
C TRP A 78 -17.29 -3.06 -6.31
N GLY A 79 -17.62 -4.03 -7.19
CA GLY A 79 -18.56 -3.84 -8.29
C GLY A 79 -18.16 -2.79 -9.34
N GLY A 80 -16.88 -2.42 -9.42
CA GLY A 80 -16.42 -1.24 -10.14
C GLY A 80 -16.29 -1.37 -11.66
N LYS A 81 -16.49 -2.53 -12.26
CA LYS A 81 -16.29 -2.69 -13.71
C LYS A 81 -17.45 -3.42 -14.37
N GLY A 82 -18.41 -2.67 -14.90
CA GLY A 82 -19.36 -3.23 -15.84
C GLY A 82 -20.74 -2.60 -15.89
N ARG A 83 -21.16 -1.89 -14.86
CA ARG A 83 -22.53 -1.35 -14.81
C ARG A 83 -22.65 0.17 -14.84
N SER A 84 -21.59 0.91 -15.18
CA SER A 84 -21.73 2.36 -15.26
C SER A 84 -22.43 2.77 -16.55
N GLY A 85 -23.69 3.09 -16.46
CA GLY A 85 -24.38 3.96 -17.38
C GLY A 85 -25.19 3.35 -18.51
N MET A 86 -25.32 2.02 -18.62
CA MET A 86 -26.21 1.41 -19.62
C MET A 86 -27.47 0.86 -18.97
N LYS A 87 -28.62 1.31 -19.45
CA LYS A 87 -29.93 0.90 -18.96
C LYS A 87 -30.43 -0.44 -19.57
N ASP A 88 -29.80 -0.95 -20.64
CA ASP A 88 -30.22 -2.15 -21.35
C ASP A 88 -29.35 -3.35 -20.98
N ALA A 89 -29.98 -4.35 -20.35
CA ALA A 89 -29.36 -5.60 -19.91
C ALA A 89 -28.76 -6.43 -21.08
N GLU A 90 -29.36 -6.38 -22.27
CA GLU A 90 -28.88 -7.11 -23.45
C GLU A 90 -27.61 -6.51 -24.05
N VAL A 91 -27.50 -5.18 -24.10
CA VAL A 91 -26.29 -4.49 -24.56
C VAL A 91 -25.14 -4.68 -23.54
N GLN A 92 -25.49 -4.78 -22.27
CA GLN A 92 -24.53 -5.10 -21.20
C GLN A 92 -23.99 -6.53 -21.32
N ALA A 93 -24.87 -7.50 -21.59
CA ALA A 93 -24.47 -8.90 -21.77
C ALA A 93 -23.53 -9.06 -23.00
N ALA A 94 -23.89 -8.45 -24.13
CA ALA A 94 -23.07 -8.49 -25.35
C ALA A 94 -21.71 -7.81 -25.18
N ARG A 95 -21.62 -6.73 -24.40
CA ARG A 95 -20.38 -6.01 -24.13
C ARG A 95 -19.51 -6.75 -23.12
N THR A 96 -20.11 -7.35 -22.13
CA THR A 96 -19.43 -8.24 -21.17
C THR A 96 -18.84 -9.44 -21.91
N ASP A 97 -19.59 -10.03 -22.83
CA ASP A 97 -19.13 -11.14 -23.67
C ASP A 97 -17.99 -10.72 -24.61
N SER A 98 -18.05 -9.52 -25.22
CA SER A 98 -16.98 -8.96 -26.06
C SER A 98 -15.71 -8.62 -25.26
N LEU A 99 -15.85 -8.07 -24.06
CA LEU A 99 -14.74 -7.77 -23.18
C LEU A 99 -14.11 -9.03 -22.60
N ASN A 100 -14.94 -10.03 -22.26
CA ASN A 100 -14.49 -11.35 -21.83
C ASN A 100 -13.76 -12.06 -22.98
N LYS A 101 -14.26 -11.99 -24.22
CA LYS A 101 -13.57 -12.52 -25.41
C LYS A 101 -12.25 -11.81 -25.68
N ALA A 102 -12.18 -10.49 -25.55
CA ALA A 102 -10.94 -9.72 -25.73
C ALA A 102 -9.94 -10.06 -24.62
N HIS A 103 -10.40 -10.22 -23.39
CA HIS A 103 -9.56 -10.61 -22.25
C HIS A 103 -9.15 -12.10 -22.34
N HIS A 104 -10.06 -12.95 -22.80
CA HIS A 104 -9.83 -14.38 -23.05
C HIS A 104 -8.75 -14.60 -24.13
N ASN A 105 -8.78 -13.81 -25.21
CA ASN A 105 -7.76 -13.87 -26.27
C ASN A 105 -6.41 -13.34 -25.83
N ALA A 106 -6.37 -12.46 -24.82
CA ALA A 106 -5.12 -11.91 -24.28
C ALA A 106 -4.48 -12.76 -23.20
N THR A 107 -5.27 -13.60 -22.49
CA THR A 107 -4.83 -14.35 -21.30
C THR A 107 -5.00 -15.87 -21.41
N GLY A 108 -5.64 -16.39 -22.49
CA GLY A 108 -5.80 -17.84 -22.70
C GLY A 108 -6.73 -18.56 -21.69
N GLY A 109 -7.37 -17.84 -20.77
CA GLY A 109 -8.16 -18.40 -19.68
C GLY A 109 -9.67 -18.32 -19.91
N LYS A 110 -10.41 -19.30 -19.42
CA LYS A 110 -11.88 -19.25 -19.32
C LYS A 110 -12.25 -18.12 -18.38
N GLY A 111 -12.94 -17.07 -18.87
CA GLY A 111 -13.28 -15.87 -18.11
C GLY A 111 -14.00 -16.20 -16.79
N LYS A 112 -13.24 -16.29 -15.71
CA LYS A 112 -13.81 -16.34 -14.37
C LYS A 112 -14.36 -14.96 -14.03
N THR A 113 -15.56 -14.89 -13.49
CA THR A 113 -16.13 -13.66 -12.94
C THR A 113 -15.17 -13.15 -11.85
N ARG A 114 -14.82 -11.86 -11.90
CA ARG A 114 -13.95 -11.29 -10.87
C ARG A 114 -14.63 -11.37 -9.50
N PRO A 115 -13.89 -11.66 -8.44
CA PRO A 115 -14.47 -11.68 -7.09
C PRO A 115 -15.22 -10.39 -6.75
N THR A 116 -14.70 -9.25 -7.16
CA THR A 116 -15.29 -7.93 -6.91
C THR A 116 -16.61 -7.66 -7.64
N ASP A 117 -17.00 -8.50 -8.58
CA ASP A 117 -18.29 -8.39 -9.32
C ASP A 117 -19.41 -9.23 -8.67
N ARG A 118 -19.13 -9.89 -7.55
CA ARG A 118 -20.08 -10.70 -6.79
C ARG A 118 -20.84 -9.85 -5.77
N THR A 119 -21.80 -10.47 -5.07
CA THR A 119 -22.47 -9.87 -3.91
C THR A 119 -21.61 -10.08 -2.66
N HIS A 120 -21.60 -9.10 -1.77
CA HIS A 120 -20.96 -9.17 -0.47
C HIS A 120 -21.91 -8.62 0.59
N ASP A 121 -21.90 -9.17 1.80
CA ASP A 121 -22.86 -8.81 2.83
C ASP A 121 -22.63 -7.40 3.38
N GLU A 122 -21.38 -6.97 3.47
CA GLU A 122 -20.98 -5.69 4.08
C GLU A 122 -20.53 -4.65 3.04
N ILE A 123 -19.84 -5.08 1.97
CA ILE A 123 -19.24 -4.18 0.98
C ILE A 123 -20.22 -3.92 -0.16
N LYS A 124 -20.57 -2.66 -0.36
CA LYS A 124 -21.53 -2.25 -1.38
C LYS A 124 -20.86 -1.91 -2.71
N PRO A 125 -21.57 -2.00 -3.84
CA PRO A 125 -21.06 -1.51 -5.11
C PRO A 125 -20.55 -0.07 -5.00
N LYS A 126 -19.33 0.17 -5.51
CA LYS A 126 -18.54 1.41 -5.46
C LYS A 126 -17.79 1.67 -4.14
N ASP A 127 -17.96 0.87 -3.11
CA ASP A 127 -17.11 1.00 -1.93
C ASP A 127 -15.66 0.71 -2.27
N LEU A 128 -14.75 1.50 -1.72
CA LEU A 128 -13.34 1.16 -1.65
C LEU A 128 -13.18 0.00 -0.67
N ILE A 129 -12.56 -1.09 -1.09
CA ILE A 129 -12.49 -2.32 -0.27
C ILE A 129 -11.62 -2.11 0.96
N GLY A 130 -10.49 -1.38 0.82
CA GLY A 130 -9.59 -1.13 1.94
C GLY A 130 -8.53 -2.22 2.12
N ILE A 131 -8.25 -3.02 1.10
CA ILE A 131 -7.29 -4.13 1.12
C ILE A 131 -5.96 -3.77 1.78
N PRO A 132 -5.29 -2.62 1.47
CA PRO A 132 -4.01 -2.30 2.06
C PRO A 132 -4.06 -2.24 3.59
N TRP A 133 -5.10 -1.61 4.14
CA TRP A 133 -5.25 -1.44 5.57
C TRP A 133 -5.74 -2.72 6.26
N MET A 134 -6.62 -3.49 5.61
CA MET A 134 -7.03 -4.81 6.10
C MET A 134 -5.81 -5.70 6.28
N LEU A 135 -4.93 -5.78 5.26
CA LEU A 135 -3.72 -6.59 5.34
C LEU A 135 -2.74 -6.06 6.40
N ALA A 136 -2.51 -4.75 6.45
CA ALA A 136 -1.60 -4.16 7.43
C ALA A 136 -2.04 -4.43 8.87
N PHE A 137 -3.34 -4.36 9.16
CA PHE A 137 -3.88 -4.64 10.48
C PHE A 137 -3.90 -6.13 10.81
N ALA A 138 -4.20 -6.99 9.83
CA ALA A 138 -4.14 -8.44 9.99
C ALA A 138 -2.70 -8.91 10.31
N LEU A 139 -1.70 -8.41 9.57
CA LEU A 139 -0.30 -8.70 9.84
C LEU A 139 0.14 -8.18 11.21
N ARG A 140 -0.31 -6.99 11.62
CA ARG A 140 -0.06 -6.48 12.97
C ARG A 140 -0.67 -7.39 14.04
N ALA A 141 -1.88 -7.88 13.82
CA ALA A 141 -2.53 -8.83 14.72
C ALA A 141 -1.80 -10.19 14.74
N ASP A 142 -1.19 -10.61 13.64
CA ASP A 142 -0.36 -11.82 13.51
C ASP A 142 1.06 -11.66 14.11
N GLY A 143 1.34 -10.52 14.78
CA GLY A 143 2.57 -10.30 15.54
C GLY A 143 3.67 -9.52 14.81
N TRP A 144 3.41 -8.95 13.65
CA TRP A 144 4.30 -7.99 13.03
C TRP A 144 4.25 -6.63 13.73
N TYR A 145 5.35 -5.89 13.69
CA TYR A 145 5.36 -4.49 14.06
C TYR A 145 5.08 -3.64 12.80
N LEU A 146 3.90 -3.06 12.69
CA LEU A 146 3.59 -2.06 11.66
C LEU A 146 4.28 -0.74 12.02
N ARG A 147 5.35 -0.40 11.29
CA ARG A 147 6.23 0.72 11.65
C ARG A 147 5.89 2.01 10.94
N SER A 148 5.50 1.92 9.67
CA SER A 148 5.14 3.08 8.87
C SER A 148 4.29 2.67 7.69
N ASP A 149 3.46 3.60 7.23
CA ASP A 149 2.90 3.67 5.91
C ASP A 149 3.68 4.70 5.08
N VAL A 150 3.96 4.36 3.86
CA VAL A 150 4.59 5.25 2.89
C VAL A 150 3.63 5.41 1.72
N ILE A 151 3.37 6.65 1.34
CA ILE A 151 2.59 6.98 0.15
C ILE A 151 3.53 6.97 -1.05
N TRP A 152 3.35 6.02 -1.94
CA TRP A 152 4.00 6.06 -3.25
C TRP A 152 3.16 6.90 -4.21
N ASN A 153 3.52 8.16 -4.35
CA ASN A 153 2.85 9.09 -5.26
C ASN A 153 3.19 8.75 -6.71
N LYS A 154 2.15 8.65 -7.54
CA LYS A 154 2.27 8.44 -9.00
C LYS A 154 1.98 9.76 -9.71
N PRO A 155 2.99 10.48 -10.22
CA PRO A 155 2.77 11.76 -10.90
C PRO A 155 1.87 11.65 -12.14
N ASN A 156 1.93 10.51 -12.84
CA ASN A 156 1.12 10.20 -14.00
C ASN A 156 0.29 8.94 -13.77
N PRO A 157 -0.78 9.00 -12.95
CA PRO A 157 -1.63 7.85 -12.72
C PRO A 157 -2.41 7.51 -13.99
N MET A 158 -2.82 6.24 -14.10
CA MET A 158 -3.71 5.81 -15.17
C MET A 158 -5.00 6.64 -15.13
N PRO A 159 -5.47 7.22 -16.24
CA PRO A 159 -6.71 7.98 -16.25
C PRO A 159 -7.90 7.11 -15.86
N GLU A 160 -8.76 7.62 -15.02
CA GLU A 160 -10.01 6.96 -14.63
C GLU A 160 -11.21 7.77 -15.13
N SER A 161 -12.15 7.11 -15.81
CA SER A 161 -13.38 7.76 -16.28
C SER A 161 -14.44 7.89 -15.17
N VAL A 162 -14.02 8.26 -13.97
CA VAL A 162 -14.90 8.44 -12.81
C VAL A 162 -15.21 9.92 -12.59
N ARG A 163 -16.43 10.22 -12.10
CA ARG A 163 -16.91 11.61 -11.88
C ARG A 163 -17.40 11.85 -10.46
N ASP A 164 -17.40 10.82 -9.63
CA ASP A 164 -17.97 10.84 -8.27
C ASP A 164 -16.92 10.62 -7.17
N ARG A 165 -15.66 10.58 -7.56
CA ARG A 165 -14.50 10.52 -6.65
C ARG A 165 -13.22 11.01 -7.35
N PRO A 166 -12.17 11.39 -6.62
CA PRO A 166 -10.86 11.66 -7.20
C PRO A 166 -10.26 10.44 -7.88
N THR A 167 -9.43 10.67 -8.91
CA THR A 167 -8.57 9.63 -9.50
C THR A 167 -7.51 9.22 -8.49
N LYS A 168 -7.32 7.91 -8.30
CA LYS A 168 -6.30 7.40 -7.38
C LYS A 168 -4.91 7.58 -7.97
N SER A 169 -4.07 8.36 -7.30
CA SER A 169 -2.71 8.71 -7.75
C SER A 169 -1.62 8.21 -6.81
N HIS A 170 -1.93 7.26 -5.94
CA HIS A 170 -0.94 6.69 -5.02
C HIS A 170 -1.22 5.22 -4.70
N GLU A 171 -0.21 4.56 -4.20
CA GLU A 171 -0.28 3.26 -3.55
C GLU A 171 0.36 3.33 -2.16
N TYR A 172 0.08 2.32 -1.33
CA TYR A 172 0.70 2.20 -0.02
C TYR A 172 1.90 1.25 -0.06
N ILE A 173 2.98 1.64 0.60
CA ILE A 173 4.07 0.74 0.95
C ILE A 173 4.12 0.70 2.47
N PHE A 174 3.90 -0.47 3.05
CA PHE A 174 4.00 -0.66 4.50
C PHE A 174 5.38 -1.15 4.87
N LEU A 175 5.97 -0.51 5.88
CA LEU A 175 7.15 -1.02 6.57
C LEU A 175 6.68 -1.84 7.77
N LEU A 176 6.95 -3.14 7.72
CA LEU A 176 6.70 -4.06 8.81
C LEU A 176 8.03 -4.69 9.26
N THR A 177 8.13 -5.02 10.54
CA THR A 177 9.34 -5.60 11.09
C THR A 177 9.02 -6.78 12.01
N LYS A 178 9.96 -7.73 12.09
CA LYS A 178 9.83 -8.91 12.96
C LYS A 178 9.84 -8.53 14.42
N ASN A 179 10.65 -7.53 14.80
CA ASN A 179 10.86 -7.06 16.16
C ASN A 179 10.82 -5.55 16.25
N LYS A 180 10.67 -5.02 17.48
CA LYS A 180 10.71 -3.56 17.73
C LYS A 180 12.05 -2.91 17.40
N LYS A 181 13.15 -3.66 17.47
CA LYS A 181 14.50 -3.25 17.07
C LYS A 181 14.83 -3.93 15.75
N TYR A 182 15.14 -3.15 14.73
CA TYR A 182 15.43 -3.62 13.38
C TYR A 182 16.48 -2.73 12.72
N TYR A 183 17.07 -3.22 11.64
CA TYR A 183 18.04 -2.43 10.87
C TYR A 183 17.32 -1.40 9.99
N TYR A 184 17.73 -0.15 10.12
CA TYR A 184 17.24 0.94 9.28
C TYR A 184 18.32 2.02 9.16
N ASP A 185 18.95 2.10 7.99
CA ASP A 185 20.00 3.11 7.75
C ASP A 185 19.38 4.47 7.43
N HIS A 186 18.99 5.17 8.48
CA HIS A 186 18.42 6.50 8.37
C HIS A 186 19.40 7.55 7.83
N VAL A 187 20.70 7.28 7.89
CA VAL A 187 21.74 8.19 7.40
C VAL A 187 21.84 8.13 5.89
N ALA A 188 21.86 6.92 5.33
CA ALA A 188 21.99 6.71 3.89
C ALA A 188 20.81 7.29 3.09
N ILE A 189 19.61 7.34 3.69
CA ILE A 189 18.39 7.80 3.01
C ILE A 189 17.95 9.22 3.37
N LYS A 190 18.76 9.97 4.12
CA LYS A 190 18.44 11.37 4.46
C LYS A 190 18.13 12.20 3.21
N GLU A 191 17.09 13.00 3.29
CA GLU A 191 16.82 14.03 2.30
C GLU A 191 17.75 15.20 2.54
N ARG A 192 18.24 15.80 1.45
CA ARG A 192 18.98 17.06 1.54
C ARG A 192 18.08 18.11 2.18
N ASP A 193 18.62 18.89 3.11
CA ASP A 193 17.95 20.09 3.57
C ASP A 193 17.79 20.98 2.34
N GLY A 194 16.52 21.24 1.93
CA GLY A 194 16.26 22.19 0.87
C GLY A 194 16.87 23.52 1.30
N GLY A 195 17.95 23.92 0.64
CA GLY A 195 18.74 25.08 1.00
C GLY A 195 17.87 26.29 1.32
N GLY A 196 17.97 26.77 2.55
CA GLY A 196 17.57 28.06 3.00
C GLY A 196 16.21 28.58 2.57
N ARG A 197 15.14 28.24 3.26
CA ARG A 197 14.26 29.31 3.71
C ARG A 197 14.84 29.82 5.02
N SER A 198 15.79 30.73 4.87
CA SER A 198 16.15 31.71 5.90
C SER A 198 14.86 32.17 6.58
N GLY A 199 14.84 32.04 7.88
CA GLY A 199 13.80 32.39 8.80
C GLY A 199 12.66 33.21 8.22
N ASN A 200 11.49 32.63 8.21
CA ASN A 200 10.27 33.42 8.30
C ASN A 200 10.29 34.00 9.71
N SER A 201 11.07 35.06 9.91
CA SER A 201 10.85 35.96 11.01
C SER A 201 9.42 36.47 10.81
N PHE A 202 8.51 36.00 11.63
CA PHE A 202 7.25 36.67 11.86
C PHE A 202 7.64 38.08 12.31
N ARG A 203 7.73 39.00 11.38
CA ARG A 203 7.69 40.40 11.69
C ARG A 203 6.31 40.66 12.31
N SER A 204 6.27 40.61 13.62
CA SER A 204 5.19 41.21 14.38
C SER A 204 5.05 42.63 13.91
N ARG A 205 3.94 42.94 13.21
CA ARG A 205 3.54 44.33 13.01
C ARG A 205 3.40 44.95 14.40
N GLN A 206 4.29 45.87 14.70
CA GLN A 206 4.16 46.77 15.84
C GLN A 206 2.80 47.52 15.73
N GLY A 207 1.90 47.17 16.61
CA GLY A 207 0.79 47.97 17.03
C GLY A 207 0.82 47.93 18.55
N GLY A 208 1.10 49.09 19.16
CA GLY A 208 1.45 49.21 20.55
C GLY A 208 0.36 48.80 21.52
N ALA A 209 0.78 48.26 22.62
CA ALA A 209 0.30 48.46 24.00
C ALA A 209 1.21 47.64 24.93
N ASP A 210 1.68 48.27 25.96
CA ASP A 210 2.53 47.74 27.03
C ASP A 210 1.90 46.51 27.69
N HIS A 211 2.50 45.36 27.48
CA HIS A 211 2.41 44.24 28.40
C HIS A 211 3.80 43.67 28.60
N GLN A 212 4.31 43.78 29.82
CA GLN A 212 5.54 43.16 30.28
C GLN A 212 5.45 41.66 30.02
N ALA A 213 6.23 41.19 29.04
CA ALA A 213 6.41 39.77 28.80
C ALA A 213 7.27 39.20 29.92
N VAL A 214 6.70 38.31 30.71
CA VAL A 214 7.40 37.47 31.66
C VAL A 214 8.19 36.46 30.81
N SER A 215 9.50 36.67 30.71
CA SER A 215 10.43 35.74 30.09
C SER A 215 10.63 34.53 31.01
N GLY A 216 9.75 33.54 30.89
CA GLY A 216 9.98 32.19 31.38
C GLY A 216 10.67 31.37 30.29
N GLY A 217 11.99 31.45 30.24
CA GLY A 217 12.79 30.64 29.31
C GLY A 217 12.73 29.18 29.70
N ILE A 218 11.90 28.41 29.01
CA ILE A 218 12.18 26.99 28.84
C ILE A 218 13.18 26.95 27.67
N GLY A 219 14.42 26.54 27.96
CA GLY A 219 15.49 26.45 26.98
C GLY A 219 15.04 25.70 25.74
N GLY A 220 14.71 26.44 24.69
CA GLY A 220 14.58 25.89 23.36
C GLY A 220 16.00 25.74 22.83
N ASP A 221 16.50 24.54 22.78
CA ASP A 221 17.67 24.24 21.97
C ASP A 221 17.40 24.78 20.58
N GLU A 222 18.14 25.81 20.18
CA GLU A 222 18.15 26.28 18.80
C GLU A 222 18.48 25.07 17.93
N TRP A 223 17.52 24.66 17.15
CA TRP A 223 17.70 23.58 16.19
C TRP A 223 18.66 24.06 15.11
N VAL A 224 19.94 23.95 15.37
CA VAL A 224 20.99 24.22 14.40
C VAL A 224 21.01 23.06 13.44
N SER A 225 20.52 23.25 12.23
CA SER A 225 20.73 22.28 11.13
C SER A 225 22.24 22.11 10.97
N ASN A 226 22.75 20.97 11.39
CA ASN A 226 24.18 20.63 11.25
C ASN A 226 24.56 20.27 9.80
N GLY A 227 23.74 20.61 8.81
CA GLY A 227 23.96 20.33 7.39
C GLY A 227 23.87 18.85 7.01
N SER A 228 23.48 17.97 7.94
CA SER A 228 23.48 16.51 7.72
C SER A 228 22.22 16.00 7.02
N GLY A 229 21.29 16.89 6.64
CA GLY A 229 20.01 16.52 6.05
C GLY A 229 18.97 16.08 7.09
N ARG A 230 17.73 15.86 6.64
CA ARG A 230 16.58 15.46 7.47
C ARG A 230 16.16 14.03 7.18
N ASN A 231 15.42 13.42 8.09
CA ASN A 231 14.84 12.10 7.85
C ASN A 231 13.99 12.07 6.59
N LYS A 232 14.04 10.94 5.88
CA LYS A 232 13.19 10.67 4.72
C LYS A 232 11.71 10.79 5.10
N ARG A 233 10.97 11.58 4.34
CA ARG A 233 9.51 11.72 4.54
C ARG A 233 8.77 10.50 3.99
N SER A 234 7.53 10.30 4.46
CA SER A 234 6.69 9.16 4.08
C SER A 234 5.92 9.33 2.78
N VAL A 235 6.13 10.42 2.02
CA VAL A 235 5.57 10.58 0.66
C VAL A 235 6.72 10.52 -0.33
N TRP A 236 6.73 9.47 -1.16
CA TRP A 236 7.77 9.20 -2.15
C TRP A 236 7.22 9.39 -3.57
N THR A 237 8.02 9.96 -4.45
CA THR A 237 7.66 10.20 -5.87
C THR A 237 8.73 9.61 -6.75
#